data_0dded3597f58732a99881057b1ce0161
#
_entry.id   0dded3597f58732a99881057b1ce0161
#
_cell.length_a   1.000
_cell.length_b   1.000
_cell.length_c   1.000
_cell.angle_alpha   90.00
_cell.angle_beta   90.00
_cell.angle_gamma   90.00
#
_symmetry.space_group_name_H-M   'P 1'
#
loop_
_entity.id
_entity.type
_entity.pdbx_description
1 polymer ?
#
loop_
_entity_poly.entity_id
_entity_poly.type
_entity_poly.pdbx_seq_one_letter_code
_entity_poly.pdbx_strand_id
1 'polypeptide(L)'
;MEKTQWRGDDVILKALEPQIILWFFLVAFFIASTSIQVSGPYLEYLEKIILIILILSVTLVINRILVGFLQLWAERQAGGFPSTTMFTNIVRITVFIIGGLIILDSLNFSITPMLTALGVGGLAISLALKDTLADVFSGLNILLSQKVKPGDFVQLDSGEMGYIQNITWRNTTLLERANNIISIPNSRLSSSILKNYDANESSFSVKVPVGVGYESDLDQVEKVILDVANSVVKDVEGAVKENKPVLRFKNFGDSSIDLVVYFRGRKYGDHNPIIHEFIKRIHKRFQLEGIEIPFPIRTVIHKNNQPS
;
A
#
# COMPACT_ATOMS: atom_id res chain seq x y z
N MET A 1 40.50 15.09 19.52
CA MET A 1 39.01 14.93 19.48
C MET A 1 38.73 13.71 18.62
N GLU A 2 38.28 12.61 19.22
CA GLU A 2 37.84 11.42 18.50
C GLU A 2 36.68 11.81 17.60
N LYS A 3 36.80 11.50 16.32
CA LYS A 3 35.74 11.73 15.35
C LYS A 3 34.56 10.79 15.69
N THR A 4 33.54 11.33 16.34
CA THR A 4 32.30 10.64 16.50
C THR A 4 31.80 10.21 15.12
N GLN A 5 31.41 8.93 14.96
CA GLN A 5 30.92 8.36 13.66
C GLN A 5 29.55 8.90 13.26
N TRP A 6 28.95 9.76 14.08
CA TRP A 6 27.61 10.29 13.86
C TRP A 6 27.67 11.70 13.24
N ARG A 7 27.33 11.81 11.95
CA ARG A 7 27.32 13.08 11.20
C ARG A 7 26.35 14.15 11.73
N GLY A 8 25.49 13.82 12.68
CA GLY A 8 24.57 14.75 13.32
C GLY A 8 25.25 15.82 14.17
N ASP A 9 26.38 15.48 14.78
CA ASP A 9 27.21 16.41 15.61
C ASP A 9 27.68 17.58 14.76
N ASP A 10 28.14 17.29 13.53
CA ASP A 10 28.64 18.32 12.61
C ASP A 10 27.52 19.31 12.21
N VAL A 11 26.28 18.86 12.08
CA VAL A 11 25.12 19.74 11.77
C VAL A 11 24.85 20.68 12.93
N ILE A 12 24.84 20.16 14.16
CA ILE A 12 24.59 20.96 15.37
C ILE A 12 25.72 21.95 15.58
N LEU A 13 26.95 21.51 15.50
CA LEU A 13 28.14 22.38 15.70
C LEU A 13 28.18 23.49 14.65
N LYS A 14 28.01 23.18 13.36
CA LYS A 14 27.99 24.19 12.28
C LYS A 14 26.80 25.17 12.41
N ALA A 15 25.68 24.74 13.00
CA ALA A 15 24.53 25.63 13.22
C ALA A 15 24.79 26.59 14.40
N LEU A 16 25.48 26.15 15.46
CA LEU A 16 25.74 26.90 16.68
C LEU A 16 26.98 27.81 16.57
N GLU A 17 28.04 27.36 15.93
CA GLU A 17 29.33 28.03 15.85
C GLU A 17 29.25 29.56 15.56
N PRO A 18 28.52 30.01 14.51
CA PRO A 18 28.44 31.45 14.22
C PRO A 18 27.56 32.22 15.22
N GLN A 19 26.73 31.54 16.00
CA GLN A 19 25.79 32.19 16.92
C GLN A 19 26.35 32.28 18.36
N ILE A 20 27.28 31.41 18.73
CA ILE A 20 27.90 31.42 20.06
C ILE A 20 28.59 32.78 20.32
N ILE A 21 29.31 33.27 19.32
CA ILE A 21 30.02 34.58 19.43
C ILE A 21 28.97 35.71 19.59
N LEU A 22 27.92 35.68 18.83
CA LEU A 22 26.82 36.66 18.92
C LEU A 22 26.18 36.63 20.32
N TRP A 23 25.87 35.45 20.84
CA TRP A 23 25.26 35.29 22.15
C TRP A 23 26.19 35.80 23.28
N PHE A 24 27.49 35.56 23.16
CA PHE A 24 28.45 36.06 24.09
C PHE A 24 28.50 37.60 24.13
N PHE A 25 28.46 38.24 22.95
CA PHE A 25 28.36 39.69 22.85
C PHE A 25 27.00 40.22 23.35
N LEU A 26 25.88 39.57 23.08
CA LEU A 26 24.58 39.99 23.58
C LEU A 26 24.53 39.94 25.11
N VAL A 27 25.03 38.87 25.73
CA VAL A 27 25.12 38.73 27.19
C VAL A 27 26.05 39.79 27.80
N ALA A 28 27.21 39.95 27.23
CA ALA A 28 28.19 40.98 27.71
C ALA A 28 27.58 42.39 27.60
N PHE A 29 26.91 42.67 26.49
CA PHE A 29 26.27 43.98 26.29
C PHE A 29 25.07 44.22 27.24
N PHE A 30 24.29 43.18 27.50
CA PHE A 30 23.21 43.22 28.47
C PHE A 30 23.74 43.49 29.89
N ILE A 31 24.78 42.82 30.34
CA ILE A 31 25.43 43.04 31.64
C ILE A 31 25.98 44.49 31.72
N ALA A 32 26.65 44.93 30.66
CA ALA A 32 27.17 46.32 30.63
C ALA A 32 26.05 47.37 30.70
N SER A 33 24.92 47.17 30.00
CA SER A 33 23.81 48.10 30.01
C SER A 33 23.12 48.22 31.38
N THR A 34 23.03 47.11 32.11
CA THR A 34 22.47 47.09 33.48
C THR A 34 23.46 47.66 34.52
N SER A 35 24.77 47.61 34.28
CA SER A 35 25.83 48.10 35.18
C SER A 35 26.01 49.65 35.09
N ILE A 36 25.78 50.22 33.91
CA ILE A 36 25.82 51.64 33.69
C ILE A 36 24.41 52.15 33.99
N GLN A 37 24.17 52.83 35.12
CA GLN A 37 22.87 53.36 35.54
C GLN A 37 22.25 54.28 34.45
N VAL A 38 21.92 53.72 33.29
CA VAL A 38 21.17 54.41 32.22
C VAL A 38 19.72 54.42 32.64
N SER A 39 19.31 55.51 33.25
CA SER A 39 17.91 55.71 33.63
C SER A 39 17.15 56.35 32.47
N GLY A 40 16.04 55.75 32.07
CA GLY A 40 15.15 56.32 31.07
C GLY A 40 14.55 55.29 30.06
N PRO A 41 13.66 55.75 29.19
CA PRO A 41 13.00 54.87 28.21
C PRO A 41 13.95 54.13 27.24
N TYR A 42 15.16 54.60 27.12
CA TYR A 42 16.22 53.97 26.26
C TYR A 42 16.58 52.57 26.71
N LEU A 43 16.55 52.26 28.02
CA LEU A 43 16.84 50.94 28.53
C LEU A 43 15.82 49.91 28.08
N GLU A 44 14.55 50.26 28.14
CA GLU A 44 13.46 49.38 27.69
C GLU A 44 13.53 49.08 26.21
N TYR A 45 13.86 50.06 25.36
CA TYR A 45 14.06 49.83 23.93
C TYR A 45 15.27 48.92 23.64
N LEU A 46 16.34 49.10 24.39
CA LEU A 46 17.57 48.31 24.26
C LEU A 46 17.34 46.89 24.64
N GLU A 47 16.66 46.60 25.75
CA GLU A 47 16.26 45.24 26.15
C GLU A 47 15.41 44.55 25.10
N LYS A 48 14.43 45.25 24.54
CA LYS A 48 13.59 44.73 23.46
C LYS A 48 14.38 44.41 22.20
N ILE A 49 15.35 45.26 21.82
CA ILE A 49 16.24 45.01 20.67
C ILE A 49 17.13 43.76 20.91
N ILE A 50 17.73 43.65 22.09
CA ILE A 50 18.53 42.47 22.44
C ILE A 50 17.68 41.18 22.38
N LEU A 51 16.48 41.23 22.92
CA LEU A 51 15.54 40.13 22.92
C LEU A 51 15.16 39.69 21.49
N ILE A 52 14.87 40.66 20.61
CA ILE A 52 14.53 40.36 19.18
C ILE A 52 15.74 39.68 18.50
N ILE A 53 16.95 40.23 18.68
CA ILE A 53 18.15 39.65 18.07
C ILE A 53 18.39 38.23 18.61
N LEU A 54 18.16 38.00 19.91
CA LEU A 54 18.30 36.69 20.52
C LEU A 54 17.28 35.70 19.92
N ILE A 55 16.00 36.05 19.86
CA ILE A 55 14.95 35.19 19.31
C ILE A 55 15.21 34.89 17.82
N LEU A 56 15.60 35.91 17.04
CA LEU A 56 15.93 35.73 15.62
C LEU A 56 17.14 34.79 15.47
N SER A 57 18.16 34.94 16.28
CA SER A 57 19.36 34.10 16.31
C SER A 57 19.01 32.64 16.64
N VAL A 58 18.20 32.41 17.68
CA VAL A 58 17.71 31.07 18.04
C VAL A 58 16.88 30.46 16.92
N THR A 59 16.00 31.25 16.30
CA THR A 59 15.19 30.83 15.15
C THR A 59 16.08 30.38 13.99
N LEU A 60 17.16 31.11 13.69
CA LEU A 60 18.13 30.73 12.66
C LEU A 60 18.87 29.44 12.99
N VAL A 61 19.27 29.24 14.25
CA VAL A 61 19.89 27.99 14.70
C VAL A 61 18.96 26.81 14.52
N ILE A 62 17.72 26.92 15.01
CA ILE A 62 16.71 25.87 14.88
C ILE A 62 16.48 25.55 13.41
N ASN A 63 16.35 26.57 12.55
CA ASN A 63 16.16 26.37 11.11
C ASN A 63 17.34 25.62 10.49
N ARG A 64 18.60 26.00 10.80
CA ARG A 64 19.81 25.31 10.28
C ARG A 64 19.88 23.87 10.74
N ILE A 65 19.57 23.59 12.00
CA ILE A 65 19.57 22.24 12.57
C ILE A 65 18.53 21.38 11.86
N LEU A 66 17.28 21.83 11.77
CA LEU A 66 16.22 21.05 11.17
C LEU A 66 16.45 20.80 9.66
N VAL A 67 16.87 21.82 8.92
CA VAL A 67 17.23 21.67 7.50
C VAL A 67 18.43 20.75 7.31
N GLY A 68 19.46 20.86 8.17
CA GLY A 68 20.62 20.00 8.11
C GLY A 68 20.30 18.53 8.39
N PHE A 69 19.44 18.24 9.36
CA PHE A 69 18.97 16.86 9.60
C PHE A 69 18.15 16.31 8.44
N LEU A 70 17.28 17.12 7.82
CA LEU A 70 16.53 16.71 6.64
C LEU A 70 17.47 16.37 5.47
N GLN A 71 18.52 17.16 5.26
CA GLN A 71 19.51 16.90 4.21
C GLN A 71 20.29 15.61 4.48
N LEU A 72 20.76 15.39 5.72
CA LEU A 72 21.43 14.15 6.10
C LEU A 72 20.53 12.91 5.92
N TRP A 73 19.25 13.05 6.24
CA TRP A 73 18.29 11.96 6.05
C TRP A 73 18.08 11.66 4.57
N ALA A 74 17.96 12.70 3.73
CA ALA A 74 17.79 12.56 2.28
C ALA A 74 19.01 11.91 1.60
N GLU A 75 20.23 12.23 2.04
CA GLU A 75 21.47 11.63 1.54
C GLU A 75 21.59 10.12 1.82
N ARG A 76 20.97 9.64 2.89
CA ARG A 76 20.96 8.20 3.25
C ARG A 76 20.02 7.36 2.40
N GLN A 77 19.07 7.97 1.72
CA GLN A 77 18.14 7.30 0.84
C GLN A 77 18.77 7.14 -0.55
N ALA A 78 19.29 5.96 -0.87
CA ALA A 78 20.03 5.62 -2.09
C ALA A 78 19.27 5.85 -3.43
N GLY A 79 18.05 6.38 -3.39
CA GLY A 79 17.22 6.66 -4.57
C GLY A 79 17.00 8.15 -4.88
N GLY A 80 17.68 9.08 -4.18
CA GLY A 80 17.55 10.53 -4.40
C GLY A 80 16.10 11.00 -4.24
N PHE A 81 15.77 11.67 -3.12
CA PHE A 81 14.48 12.33 -3.00
C PHE A 81 14.45 13.54 -3.94
N PRO A 82 13.64 13.53 -5.04
CA PRO A 82 13.64 14.61 -6.03
C PRO A 82 13.16 15.96 -5.47
N SER A 83 12.65 16.00 -4.24
CA SER A 83 11.97 17.15 -3.65
C SER A 83 12.50 17.55 -2.26
N THR A 84 13.78 17.29 -1.96
CA THR A 84 14.42 17.75 -0.70
C THR A 84 14.22 19.25 -0.51
N THR A 85 14.27 20.03 -1.58
CA THR A 85 14.05 21.47 -1.59
C THR A 85 12.65 21.86 -1.12
N MET A 86 11.61 21.11 -1.49
CA MET A 86 10.25 21.38 -1.05
C MET A 86 10.09 21.21 0.46
N PHE A 87 10.56 20.10 1.02
CA PHE A 87 10.50 19.84 2.46
C PHE A 87 11.32 20.84 3.27
N THR A 88 12.52 21.18 2.81
CA THR A 88 13.35 22.20 3.47
C THR A 88 12.70 23.57 3.46
N ASN A 89 11.99 23.94 2.37
CA ASN A 89 11.26 25.22 2.33
C ASN A 89 10.05 25.24 3.26
N ILE A 90 9.30 24.13 3.36
CA ILE A 90 8.18 24.03 4.31
C ILE A 90 8.69 24.20 5.75
N VAL A 91 9.74 23.48 6.13
CA VAL A 91 10.34 23.59 7.46
C VAL A 91 10.83 25.02 7.72
N ARG A 92 11.53 25.60 6.75
CA ARG A 92 12.03 26.98 6.85
C ARG A 92 10.89 27.97 7.09
N ILE A 93 9.85 27.93 6.28
CA ILE A 93 8.68 28.83 6.40
C ILE A 93 8.04 28.64 7.78
N THR A 94 7.81 27.41 8.22
CA THR A 94 7.20 27.12 9.52
C THR A 94 8.02 27.68 10.68
N VAL A 95 9.35 27.47 10.68
CA VAL A 95 10.23 27.96 11.72
C VAL A 95 10.26 29.50 11.77
N PHE A 96 10.31 30.16 10.60
CA PHE A 96 10.27 31.64 10.56
C PHE A 96 8.91 32.21 10.97
N ILE A 97 7.79 31.55 10.66
CA ILE A 97 6.47 31.97 11.15
C ILE A 97 6.44 31.89 12.68
N ILE A 98 6.88 30.78 13.27
CA ILE A 98 6.91 30.61 14.73
C ILE A 98 7.85 31.64 15.38
N GLY A 99 9.05 31.82 14.86
CA GLY A 99 9.98 32.82 15.36
C GLY A 99 9.45 34.24 15.28
N GLY A 100 8.79 34.58 14.16
CA GLY A 100 8.14 35.88 13.98
C GLY A 100 6.99 36.13 14.98
N LEU A 101 6.16 35.10 15.24
CA LEU A 101 5.10 35.20 16.27
C LEU A 101 5.67 35.43 17.66
N ILE A 102 6.75 34.74 18.03
CA ILE A 102 7.40 34.94 19.33
C ILE A 102 7.98 36.32 19.45
N ILE A 103 8.57 36.88 18.37
CA ILE A 103 9.05 38.27 18.37
C ILE A 103 7.90 39.27 18.58
N LEU A 104 6.78 39.10 17.85
CA LEU A 104 5.61 39.99 17.97
C LEU A 104 5.02 39.94 19.39
N ASP A 105 4.89 38.74 19.96
CA ASP A 105 4.40 38.56 21.33
C ASP A 105 5.34 39.24 22.35
N SER A 106 6.65 39.08 22.19
CA SER A 106 7.65 39.75 23.04
C SER A 106 7.62 41.28 22.96
N LEU A 107 7.10 41.82 21.86
CA LEU A 107 6.89 43.24 21.67
C LEU A 107 5.52 43.71 22.18
N ASN A 108 4.74 42.87 22.85
CA ASN A 108 3.38 43.06 23.31
C ASN A 108 2.36 43.33 22.18
N PHE A 109 2.63 42.91 20.95
CA PHE A 109 1.61 42.86 19.90
C PHE A 109 0.66 41.70 20.13
N SER A 110 -0.65 41.93 19.96
CA SER A 110 -1.61 40.84 20.04
C SER A 110 -1.43 39.88 18.88
N ILE A 111 -0.97 38.64 19.16
CA ILE A 111 -0.79 37.56 18.18
C ILE A 111 -2.08 36.76 17.95
N THR A 112 -3.15 37.00 18.75
CA THR A 112 -4.42 36.29 18.66
C THR A 112 -5.02 36.27 17.24
N PRO A 113 -5.08 37.38 16.48
CA PRO A 113 -5.60 37.36 15.10
C PRO A 113 -4.75 36.48 14.17
N MET A 114 -3.41 36.44 14.37
CA MET A 114 -2.49 35.65 13.56
C MET A 114 -2.65 34.17 13.89
N LEU A 115 -2.78 33.81 15.17
CA LEU A 115 -3.04 32.43 15.59
C LEU A 115 -4.39 31.94 15.06
N THR A 116 -5.43 32.80 15.07
CA THR A 116 -6.72 32.44 14.48
C THR A 116 -6.60 32.19 12.98
N ALA A 117 -5.92 33.07 12.24
CA ALA A 117 -5.67 32.87 10.82
C ALA A 117 -4.89 31.62 10.52
N LEU A 118 -3.84 31.30 11.31
CA LEU A 118 -3.07 30.06 11.22
C LEU A 118 -3.94 28.84 11.55
N GLY A 119 -4.84 28.95 12.52
CA GLY A 119 -5.78 27.87 12.87
C GLY A 119 -6.73 27.54 11.72
N VAL A 120 -7.35 28.56 11.10
CA VAL A 120 -8.22 28.39 9.93
C VAL A 120 -7.42 27.85 8.73
N GLY A 121 -6.22 28.39 8.47
CA GLY A 121 -5.32 27.90 7.42
C GLY A 121 -4.88 26.46 7.68
N GLY A 122 -4.57 26.11 8.92
CA GLY A 122 -4.23 24.73 9.34
C GLY A 122 -5.39 23.76 9.13
N LEU A 123 -6.64 24.19 9.41
CA LEU A 123 -7.83 23.39 9.13
C LEU A 123 -7.99 23.12 7.62
N ALA A 124 -7.81 24.16 6.79
CA ALA A 124 -7.87 24.01 5.33
C ALA A 124 -6.80 23.04 4.80
N ILE A 125 -5.54 23.13 5.30
CA ILE A 125 -4.46 22.22 4.95
C ILE A 125 -4.77 20.80 5.42
N SER A 126 -5.30 20.65 6.64
CA SER A 126 -5.68 19.34 7.18
C SER A 126 -6.75 18.64 6.34
N LEU A 127 -7.77 19.40 5.89
CA LEU A 127 -8.79 18.90 4.98
C LEU A 127 -8.22 18.50 3.62
N ALA A 128 -7.30 19.28 3.07
CA ALA A 128 -6.63 18.96 1.80
C ALA A 128 -5.74 17.70 1.90
N LEU A 129 -5.16 17.43 3.06
CA LEU A 129 -4.29 16.27 3.30
C LEU A 129 -5.02 15.03 3.84
N LYS A 130 -6.34 15.10 4.05
CA LYS A 130 -7.15 14.05 4.66
C LYS A 130 -6.93 12.70 4.00
N ASP A 131 -6.99 12.62 2.66
CA ASP A 131 -6.86 11.37 1.92
C ASP A 131 -5.44 10.82 2.00
N THR A 132 -4.44 11.70 1.96
CA THR A 132 -3.03 11.29 2.12
C THR A 132 -2.78 10.70 3.51
N LEU A 133 -3.32 11.32 4.56
CA LEU A 133 -3.23 10.78 5.92
C LEU A 133 -4.00 9.47 6.06
N ALA A 134 -5.17 9.35 5.43
CA ALA A 134 -5.91 8.09 5.40
C ALA A 134 -5.10 6.97 4.74
N ASP A 135 -4.38 7.24 3.64
CA ASP A 135 -3.49 6.26 3.00
C ASP A 135 -2.36 5.81 3.93
N VAL A 136 -1.72 6.77 4.64
CA VAL A 136 -0.63 6.46 5.60
C VAL A 136 -1.11 5.55 6.72
N PHE A 137 -2.22 5.91 7.38
CA PHE A 137 -2.76 5.12 8.48
C PHE A 137 -3.28 3.76 8.02
N SER A 138 -3.88 3.70 6.84
CA SER A 138 -4.30 2.44 6.23
C SER A 138 -3.12 1.55 5.89
N GLY A 139 -2.04 2.11 5.33
CA GLY A 139 -0.80 1.37 5.05
C GLY A 139 -0.18 0.79 6.32
N LEU A 140 -0.11 1.58 7.39
CA LEU A 140 0.35 1.10 8.70
C LEU A 140 -0.53 -0.03 9.24
N ASN A 141 -1.87 0.12 9.14
CA ASN A 141 -2.81 -0.91 9.58
C ASN A 141 -2.68 -2.21 8.77
N ILE A 142 -2.50 -2.12 7.44
CA ILE A 142 -2.26 -3.29 6.59
C ILE A 142 -0.99 -4.03 7.04
N LEU A 143 0.11 -3.31 7.27
CA LEU A 143 1.38 -3.89 7.70
C LEU A 143 1.29 -4.53 9.10
N LEU A 144 0.61 -3.89 10.05
CA LEU A 144 0.46 -4.40 11.41
C LEU A 144 -0.52 -5.58 11.49
N SER A 145 -1.62 -5.55 10.75
CA SER A 145 -2.61 -6.62 10.76
C SER A 145 -2.17 -7.88 10.03
N GLN A 146 -1.20 -7.77 9.15
CA GLN A 146 -0.68 -8.85 8.30
C GLN A 146 -1.76 -9.64 7.53
N LYS A 147 -2.92 -9.03 7.30
CA LYS A 147 -4.01 -9.64 6.51
C LYS A 147 -3.58 -9.95 5.08
N VAL A 148 -2.65 -9.18 4.57
CA VAL A 148 -2.01 -9.36 3.28
C VAL A 148 -0.51 -9.10 3.41
N LYS A 149 0.30 -9.85 2.63
CA LYS A 149 1.77 -9.77 2.66
C LYS A 149 2.30 -9.69 1.23
N PRO A 150 3.50 -9.14 1.02
CA PRO A 150 4.20 -9.27 -0.26
C PRO A 150 4.33 -10.74 -0.66
N GLY A 151 3.95 -11.05 -1.89
CA GLY A 151 3.89 -12.41 -2.44
C GLY A 151 2.50 -13.05 -2.43
N ASP A 152 1.54 -12.56 -1.65
CA ASP A 152 0.16 -13.06 -1.66
C ASP A 152 -0.54 -12.74 -2.99
N PHE A 153 -1.32 -13.69 -3.51
CA PHE A 153 -2.22 -13.46 -4.63
C PHE A 153 -3.58 -13.02 -4.11
N VAL A 154 -4.01 -11.83 -4.53
CA VAL A 154 -5.23 -11.21 -4.04
C VAL A 154 -6.15 -10.79 -5.18
N GLN A 155 -7.45 -10.71 -4.89
CA GLN A 155 -8.48 -10.15 -5.78
C GLN A 155 -9.33 -9.19 -4.98
N LEU A 156 -9.52 -7.98 -5.53
CA LEU A 156 -10.42 -6.97 -4.99
C LEU A 156 -11.83 -7.14 -5.56
N ASP A 157 -12.81 -6.60 -4.87
CA ASP A 157 -14.22 -6.55 -5.30
C ASP A 157 -14.43 -5.74 -6.59
N SER A 158 -13.56 -4.77 -6.85
CA SER A 158 -13.53 -3.98 -8.09
C SER A 158 -12.99 -4.77 -9.31
N GLY A 159 -12.48 -5.99 -9.07
CA GLY A 159 -12.04 -6.90 -10.13
C GLY A 159 -10.53 -6.99 -10.33
N GLU A 160 -9.74 -6.04 -9.81
CA GLU A 160 -8.29 -6.07 -9.89
C GLU A 160 -7.75 -7.30 -9.15
N MET A 161 -6.82 -8.01 -9.78
CA MET A 161 -6.19 -9.19 -9.19
C MET A 161 -4.70 -9.26 -9.54
N GLY A 162 -3.91 -9.76 -8.60
CA GLY A 162 -2.46 -9.91 -8.81
C GLY A 162 -1.72 -10.30 -7.56
N TYR A 163 -0.41 -10.47 -7.70
CA TYR A 163 0.49 -10.69 -6.58
C TYR A 163 0.84 -9.36 -5.92
N ILE A 164 0.76 -9.26 -4.61
CA ILE A 164 1.27 -8.11 -3.88
C ILE A 164 2.78 -8.07 -4.04
N GLN A 165 3.29 -7.07 -4.75
CA GLN A 165 4.70 -6.87 -4.97
C GLN A 165 5.35 -6.07 -3.83
N ASN A 166 4.69 -4.99 -3.41
CA ASN A 166 5.19 -4.11 -2.36
C ASN A 166 4.05 -3.35 -1.69
N ILE A 167 4.23 -3.05 -0.41
CA ILE A 167 3.34 -2.21 0.39
C ILE A 167 4.18 -1.02 0.87
N THR A 168 3.91 0.16 0.31
CA THR A 168 4.57 1.41 0.72
C THR A 168 3.71 2.16 1.75
N TRP A 169 4.19 3.27 2.25
CA TRP A 169 3.46 4.11 3.19
C TRP A 169 2.12 4.66 2.64
N ARG A 170 1.99 4.81 1.32
CA ARG A 170 0.80 5.36 0.67
C ARG A 170 0.07 4.35 -0.22
N ASN A 171 0.79 3.52 -0.96
CA ASN A 171 0.23 2.65 -1.98
C ASN A 171 0.68 1.20 -1.79
N THR A 172 -0.19 0.28 -2.17
CA THR A 172 0.14 -1.13 -2.39
C THR A 172 0.21 -1.40 -3.88
N THR A 173 1.27 -2.08 -4.31
CA THR A 173 1.51 -2.42 -5.71
C THR A 173 1.16 -3.87 -5.95
N LEU A 174 0.28 -4.13 -6.92
CA LEU A 174 -0.03 -5.48 -7.42
C LEU A 174 0.66 -5.70 -8.76
N LEU A 175 1.21 -6.89 -8.94
CA LEU A 175 1.74 -7.40 -10.20
C LEU A 175 0.73 -8.38 -10.80
N GLU A 176 0.11 -8.00 -11.92
CA GLU A 176 -0.77 -8.89 -12.68
C GLU A 176 0.00 -10.01 -13.38
N ARG A 177 -0.69 -11.10 -13.72
CA ARG A 177 -0.09 -12.20 -14.50
C ARG A 177 0.35 -11.78 -15.90
N ALA A 178 -0.29 -10.75 -16.46
CA ALA A 178 0.11 -10.14 -17.73
C ALA A 178 1.35 -9.22 -17.61
N ASN A 179 2.00 -9.19 -16.43
CA ASN A 179 3.14 -8.35 -16.10
C ASN A 179 2.83 -6.84 -16.04
N ASN A 180 1.55 -6.49 -15.84
CA ASN A 180 1.17 -5.09 -15.57
C ASN A 180 1.28 -4.80 -14.08
N ILE A 181 1.53 -3.54 -13.76
CA ILE A 181 1.59 -3.05 -12.39
C ILE A 181 0.33 -2.22 -12.10
N ILE A 182 -0.40 -2.60 -11.05
CA ILE A 182 -1.52 -1.83 -10.52
C ILE A 182 -1.09 -1.20 -9.21
N SER A 183 -1.17 0.12 -9.10
CA SER A 183 -0.91 0.86 -7.86
C SER A 183 -2.22 1.26 -7.21
N ILE A 184 -2.47 0.77 -6.01
CA ILE A 184 -3.73 0.97 -5.27
C ILE A 184 -3.42 1.80 -4.02
N PRO A 185 -4.12 2.94 -3.78
CA PRO A 185 -4.01 3.66 -2.52
C PRO A 185 -4.37 2.76 -1.33
N ASN A 186 -3.60 2.84 -0.25
CA ASN A 186 -3.79 1.95 0.90
C ASN A 186 -5.16 2.12 1.56
N SER A 187 -5.73 3.31 1.55
CA SER A 187 -7.08 3.59 2.05
C SER A 187 -8.14 2.82 1.27
N ARG A 188 -8.00 2.76 -0.06
CA ARG A 188 -8.90 1.98 -0.92
C ARG A 188 -8.73 0.49 -0.68
N LEU A 189 -7.51 -0.02 -0.61
CA LEU A 189 -7.25 -1.43 -0.33
C LEU A 189 -7.81 -1.86 1.04
N SER A 190 -7.64 -1.02 2.06
CA SER A 190 -8.11 -1.30 3.42
C SER A 190 -9.63 -1.29 3.55
N SER A 191 -10.35 -0.53 2.72
CA SER A 191 -11.81 -0.41 2.72
C SER A 191 -12.51 -1.37 1.77
N SER A 192 -11.80 -1.97 0.80
CA SER A 192 -12.37 -2.90 -0.16
C SER A 192 -12.56 -4.30 0.44
N ILE A 193 -13.50 -5.07 -0.15
CA ILE A 193 -13.60 -6.50 0.11
C ILE A 193 -12.46 -7.17 -0.67
N LEU A 194 -11.57 -7.79 0.05
CA LEU A 194 -10.39 -8.43 -0.52
C LEU A 194 -10.46 -9.93 -0.30
N LYS A 195 -10.27 -10.69 -1.37
CA LYS A 195 -10.07 -12.14 -1.33
C LYS A 195 -8.58 -12.42 -1.43
N ASN A 196 -8.00 -12.94 -0.34
CA ASN A 196 -6.61 -13.40 -0.31
C ASN A 196 -6.60 -14.92 -0.51
N TYR A 197 -5.93 -15.39 -1.56
CA TYR A 197 -5.87 -16.81 -1.92
C TYR A 197 -4.76 -17.56 -1.18
N ASP A 198 -3.82 -16.82 -0.55
CA ASP A 198 -2.66 -17.39 0.15
C ASP A 198 -2.72 -17.18 1.68
N ALA A 199 -3.79 -16.57 2.20
CA ALA A 199 -3.91 -16.19 3.62
C ALA A 199 -3.97 -17.37 4.59
N ASN A 200 -4.51 -18.49 4.14
CA ASN A 200 -4.62 -19.72 4.92
C ASN A 200 -3.58 -20.75 4.45
N GLU A 201 -3.98 -22.01 4.34
CA GLU A 201 -3.17 -23.00 3.62
C GLU A 201 -3.02 -22.57 2.17
N SER A 202 -1.81 -22.62 1.64
CA SER A 202 -1.49 -22.23 0.24
C SER A 202 -2.17 -23.12 -0.81
N SER A 203 -3.21 -23.88 -0.45
CA SER A 203 -3.94 -24.75 -1.37
C SER A 203 -5.32 -24.20 -1.69
N PHE A 204 -5.65 -24.02 -2.94
CA PHE A 204 -6.95 -23.54 -3.41
C PHE A 204 -7.67 -24.61 -4.25
N SER A 205 -9.00 -24.46 -4.34
CA SER A 205 -9.85 -25.39 -5.09
C SER A 205 -9.90 -25.02 -6.58
N VAL A 206 -9.46 -25.93 -7.45
CA VAL A 206 -9.61 -25.85 -8.90
C VAL A 206 -10.85 -26.63 -9.31
N LYS A 207 -11.79 -25.96 -9.99
CA LYS A 207 -13.06 -26.55 -10.44
C LYS A 207 -13.03 -26.72 -11.95
N VAL A 208 -13.29 -27.94 -12.42
CA VAL A 208 -13.40 -28.20 -13.85
C VAL A 208 -14.79 -28.77 -14.14
N PRO A 209 -15.67 -27.99 -14.82
CA PRO A 209 -16.98 -28.48 -15.24
C PRO A 209 -16.82 -29.47 -16.41
N VAL A 210 -17.59 -30.52 -16.39
CA VAL A 210 -17.67 -31.54 -17.43
C VAL A 210 -19.15 -31.88 -17.64
N GLY A 211 -19.57 -32.12 -18.88
CA GLY A 211 -20.91 -32.61 -19.24
C GLY A 211 -20.79 -33.96 -19.95
N VAL A 212 -21.72 -34.89 -19.65
CA VAL A 212 -21.85 -36.20 -20.32
C VAL A 212 -23.25 -36.43 -20.82
N GLY A 213 -23.39 -37.26 -21.84
CA GLY A 213 -24.72 -37.59 -22.42
C GLY A 213 -25.63 -38.26 -21.41
N TYR A 214 -26.94 -38.12 -21.60
CA TYR A 214 -27.97 -38.71 -20.74
C TYR A 214 -27.98 -40.25 -20.76
N GLU A 215 -27.51 -40.86 -21.85
CA GLU A 215 -27.38 -42.31 -22.00
C GLU A 215 -26.13 -42.90 -21.32
N SER A 216 -25.28 -42.06 -20.74
CA SER A 216 -24.03 -42.50 -20.11
C SER A 216 -24.30 -43.23 -18.79
N ASP A 217 -23.57 -44.34 -18.57
CA ASP A 217 -23.49 -44.98 -17.26
C ASP A 217 -22.67 -44.09 -16.29
N LEU A 218 -23.35 -43.50 -15.31
CA LEU A 218 -22.77 -42.54 -14.38
C LEU A 218 -21.71 -43.16 -13.47
N ASP A 219 -21.84 -44.45 -13.12
CA ASP A 219 -20.84 -45.16 -12.30
C ASP A 219 -19.54 -45.39 -13.09
N GLN A 220 -19.66 -45.73 -14.38
CA GLN A 220 -18.52 -45.81 -15.29
C GLN A 220 -17.88 -44.44 -15.48
N VAL A 221 -18.69 -43.38 -15.71
CA VAL A 221 -18.22 -41.99 -15.86
C VAL A 221 -17.42 -41.55 -14.63
N GLU A 222 -17.95 -41.76 -13.44
CA GLU A 222 -17.28 -41.42 -12.21
C GLU A 222 -15.92 -42.10 -12.08
N LYS A 223 -15.88 -43.42 -12.33
CA LYS A 223 -14.64 -44.21 -12.26
C LYS A 223 -13.58 -43.72 -13.24
N VAL A 224 -13.98 -43.48 -14.51
CA VAL A 224 -13.09 -43.02 -15.58
C VAL A 224 -12.55 -41.64 -15.28
N ILE A 225 -13.39 -40.71 -14.84
CA ILE A 225 -12.99 -39.35 -14.51
C ILE A 225 -12.04 -39.32 -13.32
N LEU A 226 -12.33 -40.06 -12.26
CA LEU A 226 -11.47 -40.13 -11.07
C LEU A 226 -10.12 -40.78 -11.39
N ASP A 227 -10.07 -41.78 -12.26
CA ASP A 227 -8.82 -42.40 -12.71
C ASP A 227 -7.94 -41.38 -13.44
N VAL A 228 -8.51 -40.65 -14.42
CA VAL A 228 -7.80 -39.58 -15.12
C VAL A 228 -7.40 -38.44 -14.17
N ALA A 229 -8.29 -38.01 -13.27
CA ALA A 229 -8.01 -36.95 -12.32
C ALA A 229 -6.85 -37.31 -11.38
N ASN A 230 -6.79 -38.55 -10.89
CA ASN A 230 -5.69 -39.03 -10.08
C ASN A 230 -4.36 -39.03 -10.85
N SER A 231 -4.37 -39.38 -12.16
CA SER A 231 -3.18 -39.28 -12.99
C SER A 231 -2.66 -37.87 -13.15
N VAL A 232 -3.59 -36.88 -13.29
CA VAL A 232 -3.26 -35.46 -13.38
C VAL A 232 -2.64 -34.96 -12.07
N VAL A 233 -3.25 -35.30 -10.93
CA VAL A 233 -2.70 -34.93 -9.60
C VAL A 233 -1.30 -35.49 -9.39
N LYS A 234 -1.01 -36.68 -9.90
CA LYS A 234 0.30 -37.32 -9.77
C LYS A 234 1.38 -36.67 -10.64
N ASP A 235 1.01 -36.31 -11.88
CA ASP A 235 1.99 -35.92 -12.92
C ASP A 235 2.15 -34.40 -13.08
N VAL A 236 1.11 -33.60 -12.77
CA VAL A 236 1.14 -32.17 -13.01
C VAL A 236 1.78 -31.45 -11.82
N GLU A 237 2.81 -30.68 -12.11
CA GLU A 237 3.42 -29.79 -11.12
C GLU A 237 2.43 -28.72 -10.68
N GLY A 238 2.39 -28.44 -9.37
CA GLY A 238 1.42 -27.50 -8.80
C GLY A 238 0.13 -28.14 -8.28
N ALA A 239 -0.19 -29.39 -8.64
CA ALA A 239 -1.25 -30.16 -8.01
C ALA A 239 -0.82 -30.63 -6.61
N VAL A 240 -1.75 -30.61 -5.64
CA VAL A 240 -1.52 -31.10 -4.27
C VAL A 240 -1.74 -32.60 -4.25
N LYS A 241 -0.62 -33.36 -4.18
CA LYS A 241 -0.65 -34.84 -4.32
C LYS A 241 -1.33 -35.56 -3.16
N GLU A 242 -1.34 -34.91 -2.00
CA GLU A 242 -1.97 -35.43 -0.77
C GLU A 242 -3.49 -35.38 -0.81
N ASN A 243 -4.06 -34.54 -1.67
CA ASN A 243 -5.50 -34.38 -1.82
C ASN A 243 -6.03 -35.15 -3.03
N LYS A 244 -6.87 -36.14 -2.77
CA LYS A 244 -7.56 -36.86 -3.82
C LYS A 244 -8.58 -35.94 -4.53
N PRO A 245 -8.67 -35.99 -5.87
CA PRO A 245 -9.69 -35.29 -6.62
C PRO A 245 -11.08 -35.81 -6.25
N VAL A 246 -12.07 -34.93 -6.27
CA VAL A 246 -13.47 -35.27 -5.94
C VAL A 246 -14.35 -34.89 -7.12
N LEU A 247 -15.23 -35.79 -7.52
CA LEU A 247 -16.27 -35.55 -8.50
C LEU A 247 -17.62 -35.31 -7.80
N ARG A 248 -18.42 -34.42 -8.35
CA ARG A 248 -19.82 -34.19 -7.95
C ARG A 248 -20.68 -33.94 -9.16
N PHE A 249 -21.71 -34.75 -9.35
CA PHE A 249 -22.80 -34.43 -10.25
C PHE A 249 -23.56 -33.24 -9.69
N LYS A 250 -23.98 -32.31 -10.56
CA LYS A 250 -24.56 -31.03 -10.14
C LYS A 250 -26.04 -30.91 -10.49
N ASN A 251 -26.36 -31.11 -11.75
CA ASN A 251 -27.71 -30.98 -12.28
C ASN A 251 -27.87 -31.73 -13.61
N PHE A 252 -29.11 -31.88 -14.01
CA PHE A 252 -29.49 -32.26 -15.36
C PHE A 252 -29.57 -30.96 -16.18
N GLY A 253 -28.63 -30.79 -17.12
CA GLY A 253 -28.57 -29.65 -18.03
C GLY A 253 -29.45 -29.80 -19.25
N ASP A 254 -29.47 -28.80 -20.14
CA ASP A 254 -30.31 -28.81 -21.34
C ASP A 254 -30.00 -29.97 -22.31
N SER A 255 -28.77 -30.44 -22.35
CA SER A 255 -28.34 -31.51 -23.26
C SER A 255 -27.30 -32.46 -22.60
N SER A 256 -26.98 -32.26 -21.35
CA SER A 256 -25.95 -33.02 -20.62
C SER A 256 -26.32 -33.23 -19.15
N ILE A 257 -25.75 -34.27 -18.56
CA ILE A 257 -25.63 -34.37 -17.09
C ILE A 257 -24.37 -33.65 -16.70
N ASP A 258 -24.55 -32.56 -15.95
CA ASP A 258 -23.43 -31.69 -15.55
C ASP A 258 -22.76 -32.17 -14.26
N LEU A 259 -21.46 -32.22 -14.27
CA LEU A 259 -20.66 -32.57 -13.13
C LEU A 259 -19.45 -31.61 -12.97
N VAL A 260 -18.86 -31.60 -11.80
CA VAL A 260 -17.67 -30.79 -11.53
C VAL A 260 -16.62 -31.68 -10.86
N VAL A 261 -15.42 -31.62 -11.40
CA VAL A 261 -14.23 -32.25 -10.80
C VAL A 261 -13.47 -31.18 -10.02
N TYR A 262 -13.18 -31.50 -8.77
CA TYR A 262 -12.47 -30.62 -7.84
C TYR A 262 -11.05 -31.15 -7.64
N PHE A 263 -10.08 -30.27 -7.91
CA PHE A 263 -8.67 -30.49 -7.61
C PHE A 263 -8.21 -29.52 -6.55
N ARG A 264 -7.01 -29.72 -6.02
CA ARG A 264 -6.30 -28.77 -5.19
C ARG A 264 -5.01 -28.35 -5.88
N GLY A 265 -4.85 -27.04 -6.09
CA GLY A 265 -3.61 -26.43 -6.55
C GLY A 265 -2.84 -25.79 -5.40
N ARG A 266 -1.50 -25.74 -5.49
CA ARG A 266 -0.64 -25.15 -4.46
C ARG A 266 -0.69 -23.63 -4.46
N LYS A 267 -0.60 -23.01 -5.64
CA LYS A 267 -0.67 -21.57 -5.84
C LYS A 267 -1.73 -21.24 -6.87
N TYR A 268 -2.34 -20.08 -6.77
CA TYR A 268 -3.39 -19.66 -7.71
C TYR A 268 -2.98 -19.81 -9.19
N GLY A 269 -1.68 -19.63 -9.50
CA GLY A 269 -1.14 -19.84 -10.84
C GLY A 269 -1.28 -21.24 -11.39
N ASP A 270 -1.35 -22.25 -10.53
CA ASP A 270 -1.27 -23.66 -10.91
C ASP A 270 -2.59 -24.21 -11.48
N HIS A 271 -3.69 -23.44 -11.40
CA HIS A 271 -5.00 -23.91 -11.91
C HIS A 271 -4.98 -24.17 -13.42
N ASN A 272 -4.31 -23.34 -14.21
CA ASN A 272 -4.29 -23.46 -15.66
C ASN A 272 -3.62 -24.76 -16.15
N PRO A 273 -2.42 -25.14 -15.70
CA PRO A 273 -1.81 -26.42 -16.04
C PRO A 273 -2.67 -27.62 -15.66
N ILE A 274 -3.30 -27.59 -14.47
CA ILE A 274 -4.16 -28.67 -13.99
C ILE A 274 -5.39 -28.82 -14.91
N ILE A 275 -6.09 -27.73 -15.21
CA ILE A 275 -7.25 -27.73 -16.09
C ILE A 275 -6.87 -28.21 -17.50
N HIS A 276 -5.78 -27.68 -18.05
CA HIS A 276 -5.29 -28.01 -19.39
C HIS A 276 -5.02 -29.49 -19.54
N GLU A 277 -4.21 -30.07 -18.67
CA GLU A 277 -3.86 -31.49 -18.73
C GLU A 277 -5.08 -32.41 -18.45
N PHE A 278 -5.94 -32.00 -17.54
CA PHE A 278 -7.17 -32.75 -17.29
C PHE A 278 -8.06 -32.79 -18.53
N ILE A 279 -8.34 -31.66 -19.17
CA ILE A 279 -9.18 -31.62 -20.38
C ILE A 279 -8.59 -32.48 -21.49
N LYS A 280 -7.29 -32.43 -21.73
CA LYS A 280 -6.63 -33.24 -22.75
C LYS A 280 -6.78 -34.75 -22.47
N ARG A 281 -6.50 -35.14 -21.23
CA ARG A 281 -6.53 -36.57 -20.85
C ARG A 281 -7.95 -37.12 -20.82
N ILE A 282 -8.91 -36.36 -20.29
CA ILE A 282 -10.29 -36.81 -20.18
C ILE A 282 -10.94 -36.92 -21.55
N HIS A 283 -10.70 -35.98 -22.45
CA HIS A 283 -11.22 -36.04 -23.83
C HIS A 283 -10.76 -37.34 -24.54
N LYS A 284 -9.46 -37.67 -24.47
CA LYS A 284 -8.91 -38.86 -25.05
C LYS A 284 -9.50 -40.14 -24.41
N ARG A 285 -9.66 -40.13 -23.08
CA ARG A 285 -10.19 -41.29 -22.35
C ARG A 285 -11.67 -41.51 -22.65
N PHE A 286 -12.46 -40.46 -22.76
CA PHE A 286 -13.90 -40.54 -23.13
C PHE A 286 -14.09 -41.18 -24.50
N GLN A 287 -13.24 -40.80 -25.48
CA GLN A 287 -13.27 -41.45 -26.81
C GLN A 287 -13.00 -42.94 -26.77
N LEU A 288 -12.06 -43.38 -25.90
CA LEU A 288 -11.71 -44.82 -25.76
C LEU A 288 -12.81 -45.60 -25.04
N GLU A 289 -13.48 -45.00 -24.09
CA GLU A 289 -14.51 -45.62 -23.26
C GLU A 289 -15.94 -45.49 -23.87
N GLY A 290 -16.08 -44.78 -24.98
CA GLY A 290 -17.39 -44.54 -25.63
C GLY A 290 -18.31 -43.60 -24.83
N ILE A 291 -17.73 -42.77 -23.93
CA ILE A 291 -18.50 -41.78 -23.18
C ILE A 291 -18.71 -40.56 -24.06
N GLU A 292 -19.98 -40.21 -24.29
CA GLU A 292 -20.36 -39.12 -25.15
C GLU A 292 -20.25 -37.77 -24.44
N ILE A 293 -19.60 -36.78 -25.11
CA ILE A 293 -19.70 -35.37 -24.77
C ILE A 293 -20.77 -34.79 -25.69
N PRO A 294 -22.00 -34.49 -25.18
CA PRO A 294 -23.11 -34.18 -26.04
C PRO A 294 -23.02 -32.80 -26.69
N PHE A 295 -23.44 -32.70 -27.91
CA PHE A 295 -23.71 -31.41 -28.58
C PHE A 295 -25.04 -30.84 -28.07
N PRO A 296 -25.30 -29.54 -28.26
CA PRO A 296 -26.65 -28.99 -28.01
C PRO A 296 -27.72 -29.72 -28.82
N ILE A 297 -28.67 -30.36 -28.14
CA ILE A 297 -29.75 -31.12 -28.75
C ILE A 297 -31.00 -30.25 -28.78
N ARG A 298 -31.69 -30.20 -29.94
CA ARG A 298 -32.97 -29.51 -30.09
C ARG A 298 -33.95 -30.40 -30.82
N THR A 299 -35.17 -30.54 -30.29
CA THR A 299 -36.28 -31.18 -30.98
C THR A 299 -36.93 -30.15 -31.91
N VAL A 300 -36.93 -30.44 -33.22
CA VAL A 300 -37.61 -29.61 -34.24
C VAL A 300 -38.91 -30.29 -34.67
N ILE A 301 -40.04 -29.64 -34.39
CA ILE A 301 -41.35 -30.11 -34.81
C ILE A 301 -41.73 -29.40 -36.11
N HIS A 302 -41.74 -30.13 -37.23
CA HIS A 302 -42.24 -29.63 -38.49
C HIS A 302 -43.75 -29.75 -38.53
N LYS A 303 -44.55 -28.65 -38.47
CA LYS A 303 -45.92 -28.60 -38.75
C LYS A 303 -46.12 -28.54 -40.29
N ASN A 304 -46.47 -29.65 -40.90
CA ASN A 304 -47.01 -29.66 -42.31
C ASN A 304 -48.36 -29.01 -42.28
N ASN A 305 -48.47 -27.75 -42.66
CA ASN A 305 -49.76 -27.17 -43.08
C ASN A 305 -50.09 -27.74 -44.44
N GLN A 306 -50.81 -28.84 -44.49
CA GLN A 306 -51.52 -29.20 -45.72
C GLN A 306 -52.68 -28.20 -45.90
N PRO A 307 -52.77 -27.47 -47.04
CA PRO A 307 -53.95 -26.66 -47.33
C PRO A 307 -55.10 -27.58 -47.53
N SER A 308 -56.23 -27.35 -46.84
CA SER A 308 -57.54 -28.00 -46.99
C SER A 308 -58.18 -27.68 -48.32
#